data_b8ccc297c09e7d5c8bd1739d51c3ef50
#
_entry.id   b8ccc297c09e7d5c8bd1739d51c3ef50
#
_cell.length_a   1.000
_cell.length_b   1.000
_cell.length_c   1.000
_cell.angle_alpha   90.00
_cell.angle_beta   90.00
_cell.angle_gamma   90.00
#
_symmetry.space_group_name_H-M   'P 1'
#
loop_
_entity.id
_entity.type
_entity.pdbx_description
1 polymer ?
#
loop_
_entity_poly.entity_id
_entity_poly.type
_entity_poly.pdbx_seq_one_letter_code
_entity_poly.pdbx_strand_id
1 'polypeptide(L)'
;MRSSLAPGIWLLRAFSRDSWYRGLILLLTFLIYTCYHMSRKPISIVKSQLHQNCSELERPDNNSNSTTWCYWAPFDQDNYSQLLGGVDDAFLIAYAVGMFISGIFGERLPLRYYLFAGMLLSGIFTSLFGLGYYWNIHQLWYYVLVQIFNGLAQTTGWPSVVTCIGNWFGKGKRGFIMGIWNSHTSVGNILGSLIAGIWVDSAWGLSFIVPGVVIAVMGLISFFFLVEYPEDVNCTPPQHHSWCLESSDEGVLWHYLHCPFIFLQGVMEFSLCLLFAKLVSYTFLFWLPLYIVNVAHFGSKEAGDLSTLFDVGGIIGGILAGIISDYTNGRATTCCVMLIVAAPLLFLYNSVGQNGISSSIVMLIICGALVNGPYALITTAVSADLGTHKSLRGNAKALSTVTAIIDGTGSIGAALGPLLAGLISPTGWNNVFYMLISSDVLACLFLSRLVYKEIQVLELEGLLGHSILGAPPNPTFCVNHSLPLGAAGEPETNL
;
A
#
# COMPACT_ATOMS: atom_id res chain seq x y z
N MET A 1 15.21 -42.11 33.49
CA MET A 1 14.19 -41.71 32.52
C MET A 1 14.26 -40.21 32.35
N ARG A 2 14.70 -39.68 31.19
CA ARG A 2 14.64 -38.24 30.89
C ARG A 2 13.18 -37.91 30.55
N SER A 3 12.59 -36.97 31.30
CA SER A 3 11.24 -36.48 31.01
C SER A 3 11.13 -36.00 29.59
N SER A 4 10.06 -36.41 28.88
CA SER A 4 9.76 -35.94 27.55
C SER A 4 9.63 -34.40 27.57
N LEU A 5 10.22 -33.74 26.58
CA LEU A 5 10.12 -32.28 26.45
C LEU A 5 8.64 -31.86 26.40
N ALA A 6 8.32 -30.77 27.10
CA ALA A 6 6.96 -30.22 27.06
C ALA A 6 6.50 -29.94 25.60
N PRO A 7 5.24 -30.26 25.23
CA PRO A 7 4.78 -30.18 23.83
C PRO A 7 4.99 -28.80 23.19
N GLY A 8 4.88 -27.70 23.96
CA GLY A 8 5.13 -26.34 23.48
C GLY A 8 6.61 -26.08 23.11
N ILE A 9 7.53 -26.68 23.86
CA ILE A 9 8.97 -26.58 23.55
C ILE A 9 9.35 -27.43 22.34
N TRP A 10 8.64 -28.54 22.12
CA TRP A 10 8.80 -29.36 20.91
C TRP A 10 8.38 -28.58 19.66
N LEU A 11 7.26 -27.84 19.71
CA LEU A 11 6.81 -26.95 18.64
C LEU A 11 7.83 -25.86 18.32
N LEU A 12 8.44 -25.27 19.37
CA LEU A 12 9.49 -24.27 19.22
C LEU A 12 10.79 -24.82 18.63
N ARG A 13 11.10 -26.10 18.83
CA ARG A 13 12.25 -26.79 18.20
C ARG A 13 12.01 -27.24 16.76
N ALA A 14 10.76 -27.31 16.32
CA ALA A 14 10.40 -27.76 14.97
C ALA A 14 10.86 -26.77 13.88
N PHE A 15 11.15 -25.51 14.24
CA PHE A 15 11.58 -24.49 13.30
C PHE A 15 13.08 -24.25 13.39
N SER A 16 13.75 -24.13 12.25
CA SER A 16 15.13 -23.68 12.20
C SER A 16 15.24 -22.23 12.68
N ARG A 17 16.41 -21.81 13.15
CA ARG A 17 16.68 -20.42 13.57
C ARG A 17 16.29 -19.43 12.47
N ASP A 18 16.67 -19.69 11.23
CA ASP A 18 16.35 -18.87 10.07
C ASP A 18 14.83 -18.72 9.87
N SER A 19 14.07 -19.80 10.03
CA SER A 19 12.61 -19.77 9.88
C SER A 19 11.94 -18.94 10.98
N TRP A 20 12.45 -18.99 12.20
CA TRP A 20 11.97 -18.19 13.33
C TRP A 20 12.15 -16.69 13.09
N TYR A 21 13.38 -16.28 12.75
CA TYR A 21 13.64 -14.86 12.49
C TYR A 21 12.91 -14.35 11.27
N ARG A 22 12.81 -15.13 10.18
CA ARG A 22 12.00 -14.76 9.01
C ARG A 22 10.52 -14.59 9.37
N GLY A 23 9.95 -15.50 10.16
CA GLY A 23 8.59 -15.38 10.67
C GLY A 23 8.40 -14.15 11.56
N LEU A 24 9.35 -13.87 12.47
CA LEU A 24 9.33 -12.68 13.32
C LEU A 24 9.35 -11.39 12.51
N ILE A 25 10.26 -11.27 11.54
CA ILE A 25 10.38 -10.07 10.71
C ILE A 25 9.15 -9.86 9.85
N LEU A 26 8.61 -10.94 9.26
CA LEU A 26 7.38 -10.87 8.48
C LEU A 26 6.19 -10.37 9.33
N LEU A 27 6.04 -10.93 10.53
CA LEU A 27 4.98 -10.53 11.47
C LEU A 27 5.19 -9.10 11.96
N LEU A 28 6.42 -8.75 12.36
CA LEU A 28 6.73 -7.43 12.90
C LEU A 28 6.50 -6.33 11.86
N THR A 29 7.00 -6.51 10.63
CA THR A 29 6.78 -5.55 9.53
C THR A 29 5.31 -5.47 9.12
N PHE A 30 4.58 -6.58 9.18
CA PHE A 30 3.13 -6.61 9.00
C PHE A 30 2.41 -5.74 10.03
N LEU A 31 2.72 -5.93 11.33
CA LEU A 31 2.10 -5.16 12.42
C LEU A 31 2.48 -3.68 12.37
N ILE A 32 3.74 -3.36 12.06
CA ILE A 32 4.22 -1.99 11.89
C ILE A 32 3.36 -1.27 10.83
N TYR A 33 3.20 -1.89 9.66
CA TYR A 33 2.49 -1.24 8.56
C TYR A 33 0.97 -1.25 8.75
N THR A 34 0.43 -2.24 9.46
CA THR A 34 -0.95 -2.24 9.97
C THR A 34 -1.21 -0.99 10.82
N CYS A 35 -0.30 -0.62 11.74
CA CYS A 35 -0.46 0.57 12.56
C CYS A 35 -0.42 1.88 11.76
N TYR A 36 0.40 1.97 10.71
CA TYR A 36 0.38 3.13 9.81
C TYR A 36 -0.99 3.30 9.13
N HIS A 37 -1.56 2.23 8.56
CA HIS A 37 -2.87 2.29 7.92
C HIS A 37 -4.00 2.53 8.92
N MET A 38 -3.93 1.92 10.10
CA MET A 38 -4.87 2.15 11.19
C MET A 38 -4.94 3.63 11.58
N SER A 39 -3.82 4.34 11.60
CA SER A 39 -3.77 5.76 11.97
C SER A 39 -4.28 6.72 10.89
N ARG A 40 -4.38 6.27 9.63
CA ARG A 40 -4.91 7.07 8.49
C ARG A 40 -6.43 7.05 8.39
N LYS A 41 -7.07 5.97 8.81
CA LYS A 41 -8.50 5.72 8.60
C LYS A 41 -9.45 6.60 9.42
N PRO A 42 -9.15 7.03 10.67
CA PRO A 42 -10.09 7.75 11.52
C PRO A 42 -10.73 8.98 10.88
N ILE A 43 -9.99 9.75 10.08
CA ILE A 43 -10.53 10.94 9.42
C ILE A 43 -11.75 10.61 8.56
N SER A 44 -11.75 9.47 7.86
CA SER A 44 -12.86 9.08 6.99
C SER A 44 -14.16 8.80 7.75
N ILE A 45 -14.06 8.38 9.01
CA ILE A 45 -15.19 8.09 9.89
C ILE A 45 -15.69 9.37 10.55
N VAL A 46 -14.76 10.20 11.03
CA VAL A 46 -15.07 11.42 11.77
C VAL A 46 -15.63 12.54 10.89
N LYS A 47 -15.41 12.52 9.57
CA LYS A 47 -15.98 13.51 8.62
C LYS A 47 -17.48 13.74 8.81
N SER A 48 -18.24 12.66 9.01
CA SER A 48 -19.69 12.71 9.23
C SER A 48 -20.08 13.42 10.53
N GLN A 49 -19.20 13.44 11.53
CA GLN A 49 -19.41 14.15 12.80
C GLN A 49 -18.99 15.61 12.73
N LEU A 50 -18.05 15.95 11.87
CA LEU A 50 -17.61 17.35 11.69
C LEU A 50 -18.67 18.19 10.97
N HIS A 51 -19.51 17.54 10.15
CA HIS A 51 -20.65 18.17 9.49
C HIS A 51 -21.85 17.23 9.49
N GLN A 52 -22.73 17.38 10.49
CA GLN A 52 -23.93 16.55 10.70
C GLN A 52 -25.18 17.25 10.15
N ASN A 53 -26.23 16.47 9.89
CA ASN A 53 -27.53 17.04 9.61
C ASN A 53 -28.26 17.41 10.90
N CYS A 54 -28.19 18.68 11.30
CA CYS A 54 -28.78 19.15 12.55
C CYS A 54 -30.31 18.98 12.63
N SER A 55 -30.99 18.76 11.51
CA SER A 55 -32.46 18.56 11.51
C SER A 55 -32.87 17.18 12.06
N GLU A 56 -31.94 16.21 12.09
CA GLU A 56 -32.16 14.85 12.56
C GLU A 56 -31.78 14.65 14.04
N LEU A 57 -31.20 15.69 14.67
CA LEU A 57 -30.71 15.62 16.05
C LEU A 57 -31.61 16.39 17.01
N GLU A 58 -31.83 15.87 18.21
CA GLU A 58 -32.52 16.58 19.31
C GLU A 58 -31.60 17.72 19.82
N ARG A 59 -32.12 18.94 19.79
CA ARG A 59 -31.39 20.13 20.23
C ARG A 59 -31.28 20.13 21.77
N PRO A 60 -30.08 20.25 22.34
CA PRO A 60 -29.92 20.18 23.81
C PRO A 60 -30.48 21.41 24.55
N ASP A 61 -30.57 22.58 23.92
CA ASP A 61 -31.10 23.82 24.53
C ASP A 61 -31.93 24.66 23.57
N ASN A 62 -33.09 25.17 24.04
CA ASN A 62 -34.03 25.96 23.26
C ASN A 62 -33.57 27.40 22.95
N ASN A 63 -32.36 27.83 23.34
CA ASN A 63 -31.96 29.23 23.35
C ASN A 63 -31.05 29.72 22.20
N SER A 64 -30.59 28.85 21.32
CA SER A 64 -29.80 29.29 20.17
C SER A 64 -30.57 29.16 18.86
N ASN A 65 -30.78 30.29 18.16
CA ASN A 65 -31.43 30.32 16.84
C ASN A 65 -30.51 29.86 15.68
N SER A 66 -29.32 29.33 15.99
CA SER A 66 -28.37 28.87 14.99
C SER A 66 -28.85 27.57 14.34
N THR A 67 -28.84 27.51 13.03
CA THR A 67 -29.11 26.28 12.23
C THR A 67 -27.91 25.34 12.19
N THR A 68 -26.71 25.80 12.62
CA THR A 68 -25.44 25.09 12.56
C THR A 68 -24.92 24.67 13.94
N TRP A 69 -25.82 24.57 14.94
CA TRP A 69 -25.46 24.28 16.34
C TRP A 69 -24.75 22.93 16.54
N CYS A 70 -24.93 21.98 15.64
CA CYS A 70 -24.34 20.64 15.71
C CYS A 70 -23.07 20.49 14.90
N TYR A 71 -22.64 21.52 14.15
CA TYR A 71 -21.47 21.47 13.30
C TYR A 71 -20.19 21.83 14.09
N TRP A 72 -19.09 21.24 13.66
CA TRP A 72 -17.77 21.62 14.17
C TRP A 72 -17.14 22.65 13.23
N ALA A 73 -16.98 23.89 13.66
CA ALA A 73 -16.27 24.88 12.87
C ALA A 73 -14.79 24.45 12.69
N PRO A 74 -14.17 24.66 11.51
CA PRO A 74 -14.63 25.46 10.36
C PRO A 74 -15.46 24.68 9.31
N PHE A 75 -15.97 23.51 9.61
CA PHE A 75 -16.73 22.65 8.69
C PHE A 75 -18.24 22.90 8.75
N ASP A 76 -18.63 24.08 9.22
CA ASP A 76 -20.00 24.54 9.43
C ASP A 76 -20.59 25.29 8.24
N GLN A 77 -19.82 25.43 7.15
CA GLN A 77 -20.21 26.18 5.94
C GLN A 77 -20.57 25.22 4.78
N ASP A 78 -21.21 25.76 3.73
CA ASP A 78 -21.60 25.00 2.54
C ASP A 78 -20.39 24.36 1.78
N ASN A 79 -19.19 24.92 1.99
CA ASN A 79 -17.95 24.42 1.39
C ASN A 79 -17.23 23.36 2.25
N TYR A 80 -17.88 22.78 3.27
CA TYR A 80 -17.29 21.80 4.18
C TYR A 80 -16.63 20.62 3.45
N SER A 81 -17.24 20.14 2.37
CA SER A 81 -16.74 19.03 1.56
C SER A 81 -15.37 19.35 0.96
N GLN A 82 -15.19 20.57 0.47
CA GLN A 82 -13.91 21.05 -0.06
C GLN A 82 -12.86 21.21 1.06
N LEU A 83 -13.26 21.72 2.23
CA LEU A 83 -12.36 21.87 3.38
C LEU A 83 -11.90 20.50 3.92
N LEU A 84 -12.81 19.54 4.02
CA LEU A 84 -12.49 18.16 4.43
C LEU A 84 -11.58 17.47 3.41
N GLY A 85 -11.83 17.66 2.11
CA GLY A 85 -10.92 17.21 1.05
C GLY A 85 -9.55 17.84 1.18
N GLY A 86 -9.46 19.15 1.46
CA GLY A 86 -8.19 19.86 1.68
C GLY A 86 -7.41 19.35 2.89
N VAL A 87 -8.08 18.88 3.94
CA VAL A 87 -7.42 18.25 5.11
C VAL A 87 -6.83 16.90 4.73
N ASP A 88 -7.54 16.08 3.94
CA ASP A 88 -7.00 14.83 3.41
C ASP A 88 -5.79 15.08 2.51
N ASP A 89 -5.90 16.07 1.62
CA ASP A 89 -4.85 16.42 0.67
C ASP A 89 -3.60 16.95 1.34
N ALA A 90 -3.75 17.70 2.44
CA ALA A 90 -2.62 18.15 3.23
C ALA A 90 -1.73 16.98 3.67
N PHE A 91 -2.34 15.87 4.11
CA PHE A 91 -1.62 14.64 4.43
C PHE A 91 -1.06 13.95 3.18
N LEU A 92 -1.90 13.75 2.16
CA LEU A 92 -1.58 12.92 0.99
C LEU A 92 -0.53 13.57 0.08
N ILE A 93 -0.59 14.88 -0.13
CA ILE A 93 0.41 15.64 -0.89
C ILE A 93 1.74 15.66 -0.13
N ALA A 94 1.71 15.93 1.18
CA ALA A 94 2.92 15.89 2.00
C ALA A 94 3.56 14.49 1.98
N TYR A 95 2.75 13.44 2.06
CA TYR A 95 3.20 12.05 1.92
C TYR A 95 3.80 11.79 0.54
N ALA A 96 3.12 12.18 -0.55
CA ALA A 96 3.60 11.96 -1.92
C ALA A 96 4.95 12.65 -2.18
N VAL A 97 5.08 13.92 -1.81
CA VAL A 97 6.33 14.68 -1.94
C VAL A 97 7.43 14.09 -1.05
N GLY A 98 7.09 13.80 0.19
CA GLY A 98 8.03 13.23 1.16
C GLY A 98 8.53 11.83 0.78
N MET A 99 7.76 11.02 0.04
CA MET A 99 8.18 9.69 -0.41
C MET A 99 9.43 9.72 -1.30
N PHE A 100 9.53 10.67 -2.23
CA PHE A 100 10.71 10.81 -3.07
C PHE A 100 11.97 11.15 -2.26
N ILE A 101 11.81 11.94 -1.21
CA ILE A 101 12.90 12.34 -0.29
C ILE A 101 13.23 11.21 0.67
N SER A 102 12.21 10.51 1.17
CA SER A 102 12.32 9.41 2.13
C SER A 102 13.15 8.23 1.62
N GLY A 103 13.06 7.91 0.31
CA GLY A 103 13.89 6.89 -0.32
C GLY A 103 15.38 7.16 -0.13
N ILE A 104 15.82 8.42 -0.26
CA ILE A 104 17.22 8.84 -0.11
C ILE A 104 17.69 8.66 1.35
N PHE A 105 16.85 9.05 2.31
CA PHE A 105 17.18 8.92 3.74
C PHE A 105 17.16 7.45 4.19
N GLY A 106 16.20 6.65 3.71
CA GLY A 106 16.09 5.23 4.02
C GLY A 106 17.29 4.40 3.59
N GLU A 107 18.04 4.84 2.55
CA GLU A 107 19.27 4.19 2.09
C GLU A 107 20.51 4.56 2.95
N ARG A 108 20.47 5.68 3.67
CA ARG A 108 21.62 6.24 4.40
C ARG A 108 21.54 6.05 5.91
N LEU A 109 20.32 5.98 6.44
CA LEU A 109 20.09 5.89 7.88
C LEU A 109 19.83 4.42 8.27
N PRO A 110 20.24 3.99 9.48
CA PRO A 110 19.85 2.68 10.01
C PRO A 110 18.32 2.59 10.06
N LEU A 111 17.75 1.59 9.38
CA LEU A 111 16.29 1.45 9.18
C LEU A 111 15.51 1.47 10.50
N ARG A 112 16.04 0.82 11.53
CA ARG A 112 15.43 0.73 12.86
C ARG A 112 15.18 2.11 13.49
N TYR A 113 16.19 3.00 13.45
CA TYR A 113 16.08 4.35 14.01
C TYR A 113 15.15 5.22 13.15
N TYR A 114 15.28 5.11 11.84
CA TYR A 114 14.48 5.87 10.89
C TYR A 114 13.00 5.53 11.00
N LEU A 115 12.67 4.24 11.07
CA LEU A 115 11.32 3.74 11.23
C LEU A 115 10.74 4.10 12.61
N PHE A 116 11.52 3.95 13.68
CA PHE A 116 11.11 4.35 15.04
C PHE A 116 10.76 5.82 15.12
N ALA A 117 11.63 6.70 14.63
CA ALA A 117 11.38 8.15 14.63
C ALA A 117 10.11 8.51 13.85
N GLY A 118 9.91 7.93 12.67
CA GLY A 118 8.72 8.14 11.86
C GLY A 118 7.44 7.69 12.54
N MET A 119 7.43 6.50 13.17
CA MET A 119 6.27 5.99 13.90
C MET A 119 5.95 6.83 15.14
N LEU A 120 6.97 7.25 15.88
CA LEU A 120 6.78 8.11 17.06
C LEU A 120 6.19 9.47 16.66
N LEU A 121 6.76 10.12 15.66
CA LEU A 121 6.26 11.41 15.15
C LEU A 121 4.84 11.26 14.59
N SER A 122 4.57 10.21 13.82
CA SER A 122 3.21 9.93 13.32
C SER A 122 2.20 9.75 14.47
N GLY A 123 2.58 9.03 15.52
CA GLY A 123 1.74 8.86 16.71
C GLY A 123 1.45 10.19 17.40
N ILE A 124 2.45 11.07 17.52
CA ILE A 124 2.31 12.41 18.10
C ILE A 124 1.35 13.25 17.24
N PHE A 125 1.57 13.36 15.93
CA PHE A 125 0.73 14.20 15.06
C PHE A 125 -0.69 13.64 14.92
N THR A 126 -0.88 12.32 14.86
CA THR A 126 -2.23 11.72 14.88
C THR A 126 -2.94 12.05 16.19
N SER A 127 -2.26 11.96 17.35
CA SER A 127 -2.83 12.34 18.64
C SER A 127 -3.12 13.84 18.72
N LEU A 128 -2.25 14.68 18.19
CA LEU A 128 -2.48 16.15 18.13
C LEU A 128 -3.76 16.48 17.35
N PHE A 129 -4.04 15.80 16.24
CA PHE A 129 -5.29 15.99 15.52
C PHE A 129 -6.50 15.77 16.44
N GLY A 130 -6.50 14.67 17.20
CA GLY A 130 -7.58 14.35 18.16
C GLY A 130 -7.62 15.31 19.36
N LEU A 131 -6.49 15.86 19.81
CA LEU A 131 -6.43 16.86 20.88
C LEU A 131 -7.08 18.17 20.48
N GLY A 132 -7.20 18.49 19.18
CA GLY A 132 -7.99 19.61 18.69
C GLY A 132 -9.44 19.61 19.20
N TYR A 133 -10.03 18.43 19.41
CA TYR A 133 -11.35 18.29 20.05
C TYR A 133 -11.33 18.77 21.51
N TYR A 134 -10.39 18.31 22.31
CA TYR A 134 -10.32 18.66 23.73
C TYR A 134 -9.87 20.10 23.99
N TRP A 135 -9.05 20.64 23.11
CA TRP A 135 -8.60 22.05 23.16
C TRP A 135 -9.57 23.01 22.49
N ASN A 136 -10.68 22.49 21.96
CA ASN A 136 -11.72 23.26 21.29
C ASN A 136 -11.17 24.14 20.16
N ILE A 137 -10.31 23.55 19.28
CA ILE A 137 -9.66 24.27 18.20
C ILE A 137 -10.57 24.27 16.97
N HIS A 138 -10.95 25.48 16.54
CA HIS A 138 -11.81 25.71 15.39
C HIS A 138 -11.08 26.38 14.20
N GLN A 139 -9.77 26.22 14.12
CA GLN A 139 -8.93 26.82 13.10
C GLN A 139 -8.49 25.78 12.08
N LEU A 140 -8.85 25.99 10.80
CA LEU A 140 -8.49 25.06 9.71
C LEU A 140 -6.98 24.83 9.60
N TRP A 141 -6.19 25.90 9.72
CA TRP A 141 -4.72 25.81 9.60
C TRP A 141 -4.08 24.83 10.59
N TYR A 142 -4.67 24.65 11.77
CA TYR A 142 -4.19 23.69 12.77
C TYR A 142 -4.29 22.26 12.22
N TYR A 143 -5.45 21.85 11.73
CA TYR A 143 -5.68 20.53 11.17
C TYR A 143 -4.83 20.27 9.93
N VAL A 144 -4.70 21.27 9.05
CA VAL A 144 -3.86 21.20 7.85
C VAL A 144 -2.39 21.02 8.21
N LEU A 145 -1.84 21.82 9.13
CA LEU A 145 -0.43 21.70 9.55
C LEU A 145 -0.14 20.36 10.21
N VAL A 146 -1.01 19.89 11.12
CA VAL A 146 -0.87 18.59 11.76
C VAL A 146 -0.86 17.47 10.73
N GLN A 147 -1.71 17.54 9.71
CA GLN A 147 -1.76 16.55 8.63
C GLN A 147 -0.53 16.60 7.72
N ILE A 148 -0.01 17.78 7.40
CA ILE A 148 1.26 17.91 6.64
C ILE A 148 2.40 17.20 7.37
N PHE A 149 2.60 17.49 8.65
CA PHE A 149 3.67 16.88 9.43
C PHE A 149 3.45 15.37 9.62
N ASN A 150 2.22 14.93 9.81
CA ASN A 150 1.88 13.51 9.88
C ASN A 150 2.19 12.81 8.56
N GLY A 151 1.80 13.41 7.42
CA GLY A 151 2.12 12.90 6.09
C GLY A 151 3.62 12.71 5.88
N LEU A 152 4.43 13.72 6.21
CA LEU A 152 5.89 13.64 6.13
C LEU A 152 6.46 12.56 7.05
N ALA A 153 6.00 12.46 8.30
CA ALA A 153 6.45 11.43 9.24
C ALA A 153 6.17 10.01 8.74
N GLN A 154 5.02 9.80 8.10
CA GLN A 154 4.61 8.49 7.61
C GLN A 154 5.37 8.01 6.36
N THR A 155 6.07 8.89 5.65
CA THR A 155 6.90 8.50 4.49
C THR A 155 8.06 7.58 4.87
N THR A 156 8.48 7.58 6.12
CA THR A 156 9.55 6.71 6.63
C THR A 156 9.17 5.21 6.58
N GLY A 157 7.88 4.90 6.59
CA GLY A 157 7.36 3.55 6.75
C GLY A 157 7.63 2.64 5.56
N TRP A 158 7.10 2.99 4.37
CA TRP A 158 7.10 2.09 3.21
C TRP A 158 8.50 1.69 2.74
N PRO A 159 9.43 2.62 2.46
CA PRO A 159 10.77 2.25 2.06
C PRO A 159 11.48 1.36 3.09
N SER A 160 11.30 1.64 4.38
CA SER A 160 11.95 0.88 5.46
C SER A 160 11.46 -0.56 5.55
N VAL A 161 10.14 -0.79 5.52
CA VAL A 161 9.60 -2.15 5.63
C VAL A 161 9.88 -2.98 4.38
N VAL A 162 9.78 -2.37 3.17
CA VAL A 162 10.10 -3.06 1.92
C VAL A 162 11.58 -3.45 1.86
N THR A 163 12.48 -2.55 2.26
CA THR A 163 13.91 -2.84 2.33
C THR A 163 14.20 -3.94 3.33
N CYS A 164 13.60 -3.88 4.52
CA CYS A 164 13.75 -4.92 5.54
C CYS A 164 13.29 -6.29 5.01
N ILE A 165 12.11 -6.37 4.40
CA ILE A 165 11.61 -7.60 3.76
C ILE A 165 12.55 -8.07 2.65
N GLY A 166 13.06 -7.16 1.83
CA GLY A 166 14.04 -7.45 0.76
C GLY A 166 15.33 -8.07 1.30
N ASN A 167 15.81 -7.64 2.48
CA ASN A 167 16.98 -8.19 3.14
C ASN A 167 16.79 -9.63 3.63
N TRP A 168 15.57 -10.00 4.02
CA TRP A 168 15.26 -11.31 4.61
C TRP A 168 14.70 -12.34 3.63
N PHE A 169 14.07 -11.90 2.52
CA PHE A 169 13.34 -12.79 1.60
C PHE A 169 13.87 -12.72 0.16
N GLY A 170 14.12 -13.91 -0.41
CA GLY A 170 14.55 -14.07 -1.79
C GLY A 170 13.40 -14.03 -2.81
N LYS A 171 13.69 -14.39 -4.07
CA LYS A 171 12.77 -14.26 -5.22
C LYS A 171 11.64 -15.30 -5.34
N GLY A 172 11.61 -16.34 -4.51
CA GLY A 172 10.64 -17.45 -4.66
C GLY A 172 9.22 -17.09 -4.19
N LYS A 173 8.17 -17.47 -4.97
CA LYS A 173 6.73 -17.33 -4.63
C LYS A 173 6.32 -15.95 -4.12
N ARG A 174 6.82 -14.89 -4.76
CA ARG A 174 6.62 -13.52 -4.28
C ARG A 174 5.18 -13.05 -4.33
N GLY A 175 4.43 -13.38 -5.37
CA GLY A 175 3.05 -12.92 -5.54
C GLY A 175 2.17 -13.35 -4.38
N PHE A 176 2.18 -14.64 -4.05
CA PHE A 176 1.38 -15.18 -2.95
C PHE A 176 1.81 -14.64 -1.57
N ILE A 177 3.12 -14.72 -1.25
CA ILE A 177 3.63 -14.26 0.05
C ILE A 177 3.43 -12.76 0.23
N MET A 178 3.71 -11.98 -0.82
CA MET A 178 3.54 -10.53 -0.79
C MET A 178 2.06 -10.13 -0.80
N GLY A 179 1.19 -10.90 -1.43
CA GLY A 179 -0.27 -10.71 -1.37
C GLY A 179 -0.80 -10.89 0.07
N ILE A 180 -0.38 -11.94 0.77
CA ILE A 180 -0.72 -12.14 2.19
C ILE A 180 -0.12 -11.01 3.05
N TRP A 181 1.16 -10.70 2.86
CA TRP A 181 1.81 -9.65 3.63
C TRP A 181 1.17 -8.28 3.40
N ASN A 182 0.79 -7.93 2.17
CA ASN A 182 0.14 -6.66 1.86
C ASN A 182 -1.27 -6.52 2.47
N SER A 183 -1.88 -7.60 2.97
CA SER A 183 -3.15 -7.52 3.68
C SER A 183 -3.10 -6.64 4.95
N HIS A 184 -1.88 -6.31 5.45
CA HIS A 184 -1.69 -5.32 6.52
C HIS A 184 -2.38 -3.98 6.22
N THR A 185 -2.47 -3.59 4.93
CA THR A 185 -3.17 -2.37 4.51
C THR A 185 -4.64 -2.41 4.89
N SER A 186 -5.33 -3.44 4.43
CA SER A 186 -6.77 -3.63 4.72
C SER A 186 -7.03 -3.94 6.19
N VAL A 187 -6.19 -4.77 6.82
CA VAL A 187 -6.30 -5.03 8.27
C VAL A 187 -6.15 -3.74 9.07
N GLY A 188 -5.20 -2.87 8.71
CA GLY A 188 -5.01 -1.57 9.32
C GLY A 188 -6.23 -0.66 9.15
N ASN A 189 -6.78 -0.58 7.94
CA ASN A 189 -7.97 0.20 7.65
C ASN A 189 -9.20 -0.30 8.44
N ILE A 190 -9.41 -1.63 8.51
CA ILE A 190 -10.49 -2.24 9.29
C ILE A 190 -10.35 -1.88 10.77
N LEU A 191 -9.17 -2.10 11.36
CA LEU A 191 -8.92 -1.74 12.75
C LEU A 191 -9.10 -0.24 13.00
N GLY A 192 -8.63 0.61 12.09
CA GLY A 192 -8.81 2.06 12.16
C GLY A 192 -10.29 2.47 12.14
N SER A 193 -11.11 1.85 11.29
CA SER A 193 -12.56 2.09 11.25
C SER A 193 -13.25 1.65 12.55
N LEU A 194 -12.99 0.42 13.00
CA LEU A 194 -13.60 -0.13 14.20
C LEU A 194 -13.23 0.67 15.46
N ILE A 195 -11.93 1.04 15.60
CA ILE A 195 -11.46 1.85 16.73
C ILE A 195 -12.08 3.25 16.68
N ALA A 196 -12.09 3.89 15.51
CA ALA A 196 -12.69 5.21 15.37
C ALA A 196 -14.19 5.19 15.66
N GLY A 197 -14.91 4.19 15.18
CA GLY A 197 -16.35 4.02 15.38
C GLY A 197 -16.78 3.86 16.84
N ILE A 198 -15.87 3.49 17.75
CA ILE A 198 -16.20 3.36 19.19
C ILE A 198 -16.54 4.74 19.80
N TRP A 199 -15.80 5.78 19.42
CA TRP A 199 -15.91 7.10 20.04
C TRP A 199 -16.46 8.18 19.11
N VAL A 200 -16.76 7.85 17.84
CA VAL A 200 -17.15 8.83 16.82
C VAL A 200 -18.36 9.68 17.27
N ASP A 201 -19.36 9.06 17.85
CA ASP A 201 -20.61 9.74 18.27
C ASP A 201 -20.52 10.42 19.64
N SER A 202 -19.46 10.16 20.43
CA SER A 202 -19.34 10.67 21.80
C SER A 202 -18.19 11.67 21.97
N ALA A 203 -16.98 11.27 21.59
CA ALA A 203 -15.75 12.04 21.76
C ALA A 203 -14.78 11.73 20.60
N TRP A 204 -15.10 12.25 19.41
CA TRP A 204 -14.35 11.94 18.18
C TRP A 204 -12.83 12.19 18.27
N GLY A 205 -12.37 12.99 19.22
CA GLY A 205 -10.93 13.16 19.46
C GLY A 205 -10.22 11.87 19.85
N LEU A 206 -10.90 10.96 20.59
CA LEU A 206 -10.34 9.65 20.95
C LEU A 206 -10.14 8.74 19.72
N SER A 207 -10.96 8.91 18.69
CA SER A 207 -10.81 8.18 17.42
C SER A 207 -9.42 8.39 16.78
N PHE A 208 -8.72 9.49 17.09
CA PHE A 208 -7.35 9.76 16.64
C PHE A 208 -6.30 9.48 17.72
N ILE A 209 -6.59 9.82 18.99
CA ILE A 209 -5.61 9.66 20.08
C ILE A 209 -5.26 8.19 20.28
N VAL A 210 -6.24 7.29 20.28
CA VAL A 210 -6.00 5.86 20.52
C VAL A 210 -5.12 5.25 19.42
N PRO A 211 -5.42 5.39 18.11
CA PRO A 211 -4.50 4.94 17.07
C PRO A 211 -3.12 5.61 17.12
N GLY A 212 -3.07 6.91 17.49
CA GLY A 212 -1.82 7.63 17.67
C GLY A 212 -0.93 7.05 18.76
N VAL A 213 -1.50 6.65 19.88
CA VAL A 213 -0.78 5.95 20.96
C VAL A 213 -0.32 4.57 20.51
N VAL A 214 -1.19 3.82 19.83
CA VAL A 214 -0.87 2.46 19.36
C VAL A 214 0.31 2.47 18.38
N ILE A 215 0.34 3.41 17.41
CA ILE A 215 1.48 3.49 16.46
C ILE A 215 2.78 3.93 17.18
N ALA A 216 2.71 4.82 18.16
CA ALA A 216 3.88 5.21 18.94
C ALA A 216 4.44 4.03 19.76
N VAL A 217 3.57 3.24 20.42
CA VAL A 217 3.96 2.03 21.14
C VAL A 217 4.56 0.99 20.20
N MET A 218 3.95 0.78 19.02
CA MET A 218 4.49 -0.13 18.01
C MET A 218 5.86 0.34 17.50
N GLY A 219 6.09 1.66 17.41
CA GLY A 219 7.40 2.24 17.13
C GLY A 219 8.45 1.84 18.16
N LEU A 220 8.13 1.89 19.45
CA LEU A 220 9.00 1.39 20.51
C LEU A 220 9.29 -0.11 20.38
N ILE A 221 8.27 -0.92 20.09
CA ILE A 221 8.45 -2.36 19.86
C ILE A 221 9.39 -2.59 18.67
N SER A 222 9.20 -1.85 17.56
CA SER A 222 10.08 -1.98 16.40
C SER A 222 11.54 -1.61 16.73
N PHE A 223 11.76 -0.59 17.55
CA PHE A 223 13.10 -0.19 18.00
C PHE A 223 13.82 -1.30 18.75
N PHE A 224 13.11 -2.05 19.60
CA PHE A 224 13.74 -3.11 20.41
C PHE A 224 13.88 -4.45 19.68
N PHE A 225 12.98 -4.77 18.71
CA PHE A 225 12.87 -6.12 18.15
C PHE A 225 13.15 -6.21 16.66
N LEU A 226 13.22 -5.09 15.91
CA LEU A 226 13.48 -5.15 14.47
C LEU A 226 14.97 -5.47 14.20
N VAL A 227 15.20 -6.56 13.49
CA VAL A 227 16.52 -6.95 12.97
C VAL A 227 16.59 -6.63 11.49
N GLU A 228 17.50 -5.75 11.10
CA GLU A 228 17.60 -5.22 9.73
C GLU A 228 18.20 -6.25 8.77
N TYR A 229 19.23 -6.98 9.20
CA TYR A 229 19.97 -7.93 8.39
C TYR A 229 20.01 -9.33 9.02
N PRO A 230 19.85 -10.41 8.24
CA PRO A 230 19.93 -11.78 8.75
C PRO A 230 21.31 -12.10 9.36
N GLU A 231 22.37 -11.48 8.85
CA GLU A 231 23.74 -11.68 9.33
C GLU A 231 23.93 -11.25 10.80
N ASP A 232 23.21 -10.21 11.25
CA ASP A 232 23.29 -9.68 12.63
C ASP A 232 22.91 -10.72 13.68
N VAL A 233 22.13 -11.73 13.28
CA VAL A 233 21.67 -12.83 14.14
C VAL A 233 22.19 -14.19 13.68
N ASN A 234 23.23 -14.22 12.85
CA ASN A 234 23.83 -15.42 12.26
C ASN A 234 22.81 -16.30 11.51
N CYS A 235 21.90 -15.68 10.76
CA CYS A 235 20.99 -16.32 9.82
C CYS A 235 21.55 -16.23 8.40
N THR A 236 21.09 -17.14 7.53
CA THR A 236 21.55 -17.22 6.14
C THR A 236 20.91 -16.12 5.30
N PRO A 237 21.69 -15.21 4.67
CA PRO A 237 21.15 -14.21 3.76
C PRO A 237 20.59 -14.85 2.49
N PRO A 238 19.60 -14.24 1.83
CA PRO A 238 19.14 -14.70 0.53
C PRO A 238 20.23 -14.55 -0.53
N GLN A 239 20.31 -15.48 -1.49
CA GLN A 239 21.39 -15.62 -2.48
C GLN A 239 21.73 -14.36 -3.31
N HIS A 240 20.85 -13.35 -3.34
CA HIS A 240 21.10 -12.10 -4.07
C HIS A 240 21.94 -11.09 -3.29
N HIS A 241 22.16 -11.29 -1.99
CA HIS A 241 22.96 -10.39 -1.14
C HIS A 241 24.49 -10.58 -1.24
N SER A 242 24.96 -11.70 -1.79
CA SER A 242 26.39 -12.06 -1.81
C SER A 242 27.27 -11.27 -2.79
N TRP A 243 26.70 -10.30 -3.54
CA TRP A 243 27.44 -9.59 -4.60
C TRP A 243 27.53 -8.06 -4.40
N CYS A 244 27.15 -7.52 -3.24
CA CYS A 244 26.99 -6.07 -3.03
C CYS A 244 27.93 -5.45 -2.02
N LEU A 245 29.14 -5.97 -1.86
CA LEU A 245 30.22 -5.30 -1.13
C LEU A 245 31.22 -4.76 -2.18
N GLU A 246 31.06 -3.52 -2.55
CA GLU A 246 31.99 -2.57 -3.15
C GLU A 246 31.38 -1.77 -4.29
N SER A 247 30.92 -0.56 -4.01
CA SER A 247 31.22 0.60 -4.85
C SER A 247 30.92 1.91 -4.10
N SER A 248 31.95 2.73 -4.13
CA SER A 248 32.16 4.03 -3.51
C SER A 248 31.06 5.07 -3.73
N ASP A 249 30.91 5.87 -2.64
CA ASP A 249 30.18 7.13 -2.60
C ASP A 249 30.71 8.15 -3.60
N GLU A 250 29.93 8.47 -4.63
CA GLU A 250 29.96 9.82 -5.24
C GLU A 250 28.74 10.03 -6.15
N GLY A 251 27.95 11.06 -5.90
CA GLY A 251 27.06 11.63 -6.90
C GLY A 251 25.56 11.26 -6.84
N VAL A 252 25.01 10.86 -5.70
CA VAL A 252 23.63 10.28 -5.59
C VAL A 252 22.52 11.25 -6.02
N LEU A 253 22.61 12.56 -5.77
CA LEU A 253 21.53 13.50 -6.10
C LEU A 253 21.40 13.73 -7.62
N TRP A 254 22.54 13.73 -8.37
CA TRP A 254 22.54 13.84 -9.82
C TRP A 254 22.02 12.57 -10.52
N HIS A 255 22.24 11.39 -9.90
CA HIS A 255 21.73 10.12 -10.42
C HIS A 255 20.20 9.99 -10.31
N TYR A 256 19.55 10.59 -9.31
CA TYR A 256 18.09 10.56 -9.17
C TYR A 256 17.36 11.40 -10.22
N LEU A 257 17.92 12.53 -10.64
CA LEU A 257 17.35 13.42 -11.66
C LEU A 257 17.57 12.95 -13.10
N HIS A 258 18.59 12.12 -13.34
CA HIS A 258 18.92 11.55 -14.66
C HIS A 258 18.84 10.04 -14.68
N CYS A 259 17.94 9.44 -13.88
CA CYS A 259 17.94 8.02 -13.61
C CYS A 259 17.44 7.20 -14.81
N PRO A 260 18.28 6.32 -15.41
CA PRO A 260 17.84 5.39 -16.44
C PRO A 260 16.78 4.39 -15.97
N PHE A 261 16.50 4.33 -14.65
CA PHE A 261 15.48 3.47 -14.04
C PHE A 261 14.06 3.81 -14.47
N ILE A 262 13.76 5.10 -14.76
CA ILE A 262 12.45 5.52 -15.28
C ILE A 262 12.17 4.91 -16.66
N PHE A 263 13.21 4.71 -17.47
CA PHE A 263 13.10 4.11 -18.79
C PHE A 263 13.17 2.58 -18.78
N LEU A 264 13.30 1.96 -17.60
CA LEU A 264 13.20 0.51 -17.48
C LEU A 264 11.80 0.08 -17.91
N GLN A 265 11.75 -0.87 -18.87
CA GLN A 265 10.51 -1.36 -19.43
C GLN A 265 9.60 -1.92 -18.31
N GLY A 266 8.37 -1.42 -18.21
CA GLY A 266 7.37 -1.79 -17.20
C GLY A 266 7.29 -0.81 -16.04
N VAL A 267 8.34 -0.08 -15.66
CA VAL A 267 8.30 0.85 -14.52
C VAL A 267 7.31 1.98 -14.78
N MET A 268 7.36 2.62 -15.94
CA MET A 268 6.46 3.72 -16.29
C MET A 268 5.00 3.26 -16.43
N GLU A 269 4.79 2.15 -17.13
CA GLU A 269 3.46 1.60 -17.37
C GLU A 269 2.78 1.21 -16.04
N PHE A 270 3.46 0.49 -15.16
CA PHE A 270 2.92 0.13 -13.85
C PHE A 270 2.80 1.33 -12.91
N SER A 271 3.69 2.33 -12.98
CA SER A 271 3.59 3.55 -12.18
C SER A 271 2.34 4.35 -12.53
N LEU A 272 2.07 4.53 -13.83
CA LEU A 272 0.88 5.25 -14.31
C LEU A 272 -0.40 4.46 -14.04
N CYS A 273 -0.38 3.14 -14.20
CA CYS A 273 -1.49 2.29 -13.78
C CYS A 273 -1.76 2.45 -12.28
N LEU A 274 -0.74 2.41 -11.44
CA LEU A 274 -0.87 2.56 -9.99
C LEU A 274 -1.40 3.94 -9.60
N LEU A 275 -1.04 5.01 -10.32
CA LEU A 275 -1.60 6.34 -10.09
C LEU A 275 -3.13 6.29 -10.13
N PHE A 276 -3.70 5.72 -11.19
CA PHE A 276 -5.15 5.65 -11.34
C PHE A 276 -5.79 4.61 -10.42
N ALA A 277 -5.16 3.46 -10.20
CA ALA A 277 -5.66 2.44 -9.26
C ALA A 277 -5.69 2.97 -7.82
N LYS A 278 -4.65 3.69 -7.36
CA LYS A 278 -4.66 4.35 -6.06
C LYS A 278 -5.65 5.50 -5.98
N LEU A 279 -5.88 6.24 -7.07
CA LEU A 279 -6.91 7.27 -7.11
C LEU A 279 -8.27 6.67 -6.74
N VAL A 280 -8.64 5.54 -7.33
CA VAL A 280 -9.91 4.85 -7.03
C VAL A 280 -9.91 4.31 -5.59
N SER A 281 -8.88 3.56 -5.20
CA SER A 281 -8.80 2.92 -3.89
C SER A 281 -8.81 3.94 -2.75
N TYR A 282 -8.09 5.06 -2.87
CA TYR A 282 -8.01 6.09 -1.83
C TYR A 282 -9.26 6.97 -1.78
N THR A 283 -9.96 7.15 -2.90
CA THR A 283 -11.29 7.77 -2.87
C THR A 283 -12.24 6.95 -2.01
N PHE A 284 -12.29 5.63 -2.18
CA PHE A 284 -13.08 4.76 -1.31
C PHE A 284 -12.59 4.81 0.14
N LEU A 285 -11.27 4.79 0.37
CA LEU A 285 -10.69 4.85 1.72
C LEU A 285 -11.19 6.06 2.51
N PHE A 286 -11.22 7.25 1.89
CA PHE A 286 -11.50 8.51 2.56
C PHE A 286 -12.95 8.98 2.46
N TRP A 287 -13.71 8.54 1.45
CA TRP A 287 -15.03 9.07 1.16
C TRP A 287 -16.18 8.04 1.21
N LEU A 288 -15.87 6.73 1.21
CA LEU A 288 -16.91 5.69 1.24
C LEU A 288 -17.81 5.79 2.49
N PRO A 289 -17.31 5.99 3.73
CA PRO A 289 -18.20 6.14 4.88
C PRO A 289 -19.15 7.34 4.72
N LEU A 290 -18.65 8.49 4.27
CA LEU A 290 -19.48 9.67 4.05
C LEU A 290 -20.51 9.45 2.93
N TYR A 291 -20.13 8.74 1.86
CA TYR A 291 -21.07 8.35 0.79
C TYR A 291 -22.21 7.48 1.36
N ILE A 292 -21.89 6.49 2.20
CA ILE A 292 -22.87 5.59 2.82
C ILE A 292 -23.81 6.39 3.74
N VAL A 293 -23.29 7.32 4.55
CA VAL A 293 -24.12 8.20 5.39
C VAL A 293 -25.08 9.04 4.53
N ASN A 294 -24.57 9.71 3.50
CA ASN A 294 -25.33 10.67 2.71
C ASN A 294 -26.35 10.03 1.78
N VAL A 295 -26.10 8.81 1.30
CA VAL A 295 -26.92 8.18 0.26
C VAL A 295 -27.78 7.06 0.82
N ALA A 296 -27.26 6.27 1.74
CA ALA A 296 -28.00 5.15 2.36
C ALA A 296 -28.60 5.51 3.73
N HIS A 297 -28.33 6.73 4.24
CA HIS A 297 -28.86 7.26 5.52
C HIS A 297 -28.55 6.41 6.75
N PHE A 298 -27.40 5.72 6.75
CA PHE A 298 -26.88 5.00 7.92
C PHE A 298 -26.22 5.96 8.91
N GLY A 299 -26.19 5.57 10.19
CA GLY A 299 -25.42 6.28 11.21
C GLY A 299 -23.92 6.25 10.91
N SER A 300 -23.15 7.19 11.46
CA SER A 300 -21.70 7.33 11.20
C SER A 300 -20.90 6.09 11.57
N LYS A 301 -21.26 5.46 12.70
CA LYS A 301 -20.64 4.20 13.14
C LYS A 301 -20.96 3.05 12.17
N GLU A 302 -22.23 2.87 11.83
CA GLU A 302 -22.68 1.81 10.92
C GLU A 302 -22.05 1.95 9.52
N ALA A 303 -21.95 3.17 9.02
CA ALA A 303 -21.29 3.45 7.75
C ALA A 303 -19.78 3.14 7.80
N GLY A 304 -19.15 3.43 8.94
CA GLY A 304 -17.76 3.04 9.20
C GLY A 304 -17.58 1.52 9.19
N ASP A 305 -18.43 0.80 9.92
CA ASP A 305 -18.40 -0.67 9.99
C ASP A 305 -18.66 -1.29 8.61
N LEU A 306 -19.65 -0.79 7.85
CA LEU A 306 -19.97 -1.27 6.51
C LEU A 306 -18.82 -1.01 5.52
N SER A 307 -18.11 0.12 5.66
CA SER A 307 -16.94 0.42 4.80
C SER A 307 -15.79 -0.56 4.99
N THR A 308 -15.71 -1.27 6.13
CA THR A 308 -14.68 -2.30 6.36
C THR A 308 -14.80 -3.48 5.41
N LEU A 309 -16.02 -3.75 4.87
CA LEU A 309 -16.24 -4.83 3.92
C LEU A 309 -15.50 -4.62 2.58
N PHE A 310 -15.32 -3.36 2.18
CA PHE A 310 -14.46 -3.02 1.05
C PHE A 310 -13.00 -3.43 1.32
N ASP A 311 -12.51 -3.23 2.53
CA ASP A 311 -11.17 -3.65 2.94
C ASP A 311 -11.05 -5.17 3.07
N VAL A 312 -12.10 -5.87 3.57
CA VAL A 312 -12.15 -7.35 3.56
C VAL A 312 -12.05 -7.88 2.13
N GLY A 313 -12.80 -7.29 1.20
CA GLY A 313 -12.66 -7.56 -0.23
C GLY A 313 -11.21 -7.35 -0.70
N GLY A 314 -10.56 -6.27 -0.27
CA GLY A 314 -9.17 -5.95 -0.61
C GLY A 314 -8.17 -7.03 -0.18
N ILE A 315 -8.35 -7.66 0.98
CA ILE A 315 -7.54 -8.81 1.44
C ILE A 315 -7.69 -9.98 0.45
N ILE A 316 -8.93 -10.34 0.16
CA ILE A 316 -9.24 -11.45 -0.75
C ILE A 316 -8.66 -11.17 -2.14
N GLY A 317 -8.90 -9.96 -2.66
CA GLY A 317 -8.43 -9.53 -3.98
C GLY A 317 -6.92 -9.51 -4.12
N GLY A 318 -6.20 -9.00 -3.12
CA GLY A 318 -4.73 -8.98 -3.12
C GLY A 318 -4.11 -10.38 -3.13
N ILE A 319 -4.66 -11.32 -2.35
CA ILE A 319 -4.22 -12.72 -2.33
C ILE A 319 -4.53 -13.40 -3.66
N LEU A 320 -5.76 -13.25 -4.18
CA LEU A 320 -6.15 -13.83 -5.46
C LEU A 320 -5.35 -13.28 -6.63
N ALA A 321 -5.12 -11.96 -6.68
CA ALA A 321 -4.27 -11.33 -7.68
C ALA A 321 -2.85 -11.91 -7.66
N GLY A 322 -2.29 -12.09 -6.45
CA GLY A 322 -0.98 -12.72 -6.26
C GLY A 322 -0.94 -14.17 -6.81
N ILE A 323 -1.91 -14.99 -6.42
CA ILE A 323 -1.99 -16.40 -6.87
C ILE A 323 -2.17 -16.48 -8.39
N ILE A 324 -3.15 -15.73 -8.94
CA ILE A 324 -3.45 -15.76 -10.37
C ILE A 324 -2.23 -15.30 -11.17
N SER A 325 -1.59 -14.21 -10.76
CA SER A 325 -0.43 -13.69 -11.48
C SER A 325 0.81 -14.58 -11.39
N ASP A 326 0.99 -15.32 -10.29
CA ASP A 326 2.06 -16.31 -10.15
C ASP A 326 1.78 -17.57 -10.99
N TYR A 327 0.50 -17.96 -11.14
CA TYR A 327 0.10 -19.12 -11.95
C TYR A 327 0.16 -18.81 -13.44
N THR A 328 -0.33 -17.64 -13.86
CA THR A 328 -0.38 -17.24 -15.28
C THR A 328 0.91 -16.63 -15.78
N ASN A 329 1.85 -16.30 -14.89
CA ASN A 329 3.06 -15.51 -15.18
C ASN A 329 2.76 -14.16 -15.87
N GLY A 330 1.50 -13.66 -15.73
CA GLY A 330 0.95 -12.46 -16.37
C GLY A 330 0.58 -11.39 -15.34
N ARG A 331 1.56 -10.57 -14.90
CA ARG A 331 1.33 -9.49 -13.92
C ARG A 331 0.40 -8.41 -14.46
N ALA A 332 0.69 -7.90 -15.68
CA ALA A 332 -0.08 -6.83 -16.31
C ALA A 332 -1.47 -7.32 -16.72
N THR A 333 -1.57 -8.53 -17.25
CA THR A 333 -2.84 -9.14 -17.65
C THR A 333 -3.77 -9.31 -16.44
N THR A 334 -3.27 -9.82 -15.31
CA THR A 334 -4.06 -9.96 -14.08
C THR A 334 -4.60 -8.62 -13.60
N CYS A 335 -3.75 -7.58 -13.52
CA CYS A 335 -4.17 -6.23 -13.14
C CYS A 335 -5.25 -5.69 -14.09
N CYS A 336 -5.03 -5.80 -15.39
CA CYS A 336 -5.95 -5.26 -16.40
C CYS A 336 -7.32 -5.95 -16.36
N VAL A 337 -7.37 -7.28 -16.25
CA VAL A 337 -8.64 -8.02 -16.15
C VAL A 337 -9.42 -7.62 -14.91
N MET A 338 -8.76 -7.48 -13.76
CA MET A 338 -9.43 -7.06 -12.52
C MET A 338 -10.02 -5.65 -12.64
N LEU A 339 -9.29 -4.68 -13.21
CA LEU A 339 -9.74 -3.31 -13.41
C LEU A 339 -10.89 -3.20 -14.43
N ILE A 340 -10.82 -3.96 -15.55
CA ILE A 340 -11.91 -4.01 -16.54
C ILE A 340 -13.21 -4.52 -15.92
N VAL A 341 -13.12 -5.52 -15.02
CA VAL A 341 -14.30 -6.06 -14.33
C VAL A 341 -14.76 -5.12 -13.22
N ALA A 342 -13.85 -4.36 -12.58
CA ALA A 342 -14.18 -3.39 -11.54
C ALA A 342 -15.09 -2.26 -12.08
N ALA A 343 -14.80 -1.73 -13.26
CA ALA A 343 -15.53 -0.57 -13.83
C ALA A 343 -17.05 -0.77 -13.91
N PRO A 344 -17.61 -1.85 -14.53
CA PRO A 344 -19.06 -2.08 -14.54
C PRO A 344 -19.64 -2.39 -13.16
N LEU A 345 -18.84 -3.00 -12.26
CA LEU A 345 -19.30 -3.29 -10.90
C LEU A 345 -19.39 -2.04 -10.03
N LEU A 346 -18.52 -1.06 -10.23
CA LEU A 346 -18.64 0.26 -9.60
C LEU A 346 -19.92 0.97 -10.03
N PHE A 347 -20.26 0.92 -11.33
CA PHE A 347 -21.53 1.46 -11.82
C PHE A 347 -22.72 0.73 -11.19
N LEU A 348 -22.67 -0.59 -11.11
CA LEU A 348 -23.72 -1.39 -10.49
C LEU A 348 -23.85 -1.09 -8.99
N TYR A 349 -22.74 -0.94 -8.26
CA TYR A 349 -22.76 -0.57 -6.85
C TYR A 349 -23.44 0.79 -6.63
N ASN A 350 -23.12 1.78 -7.45
CA ASN A 350 -23.77 3.08 -7.37
C ASN A 350 -25.29 3.02 -7.64
N SER A 351 -25.74 2.10 -8.50
CA SER A 351 -27.15 1.98 -8.88
C SER A 351 -27.98 1.09 -7.94
N VAL A 352 -27.38 0.03 -7.40
CA VAL A 352 -28.10 -1.05 -6.66
C VAL A 352 -27.67 -1.16 -5.21
N GLY A 353 -26.46 -0.71 -4.86
CA GLY A 353 -25.89 -0.81 -3.52
C GLY A 353 -26.72 -0.09 -2.44
N GLN A 354 -27.58 0.85 -2.86
CA GLN A 354 -28.47 1.61 -1.99
C GLN A 354 -29.79 0.88 -1.64
N ASN A 355 -30.12 -0.20 -2.37
CA ASN A 355 -31.43 -0.86 -2.27
C ASN A 355 -31.55 -1.87 -1.11
N GLY A 356 -30.53 -1.97 -0.24
CA GLY A 356 -30.57 -2.82 0.95
C GLY A 356 -29.17 -3.22 1.46
N ILE A 357 -29.10 -3.51 2.76
CA ILE A 357 -27.84 -3.87 3.43
C ILE A 357 -27.16 -5.09 2.80
N SER A 358 -27.93 -6.13 2.44
CA SER A 358 -27.37 -7.37 1.89
C SER A 358 -26.70 -7.16 0.53
N SER A 359 -27.32 -6.35 -0.35
CA SER A 359 -26.71 -6.02 -1.65
C SER A 359 -25.47 -5.15 -1.48
N SER A 360 -25.48 -4.17 -0.59
CA SER A 360 -24.29 -3.37 -0.23
C SER A 360 -23.13 -4.22 0.25
N ILE A 361 -23.37 -5.19 1.15
CA ILE A 361 -22.34 -6.08 1.70
C ILE A 361 -21.62 -6.84 0.57
N VAL A 362 -22.38 -7.54 -0.27
CA VAL A 362 -21.81 -8.36 -1.34
C VAL A 362 -21.04 -7.50 -2.35
N MET A 363 -21.64 -6.38 -2.76
CA MET A 363 -21.03 -5.46 -3.73
C MET A 363 -19.75 -4.83 -3.20
N LEU A 364 -19.72 -4.40 -1.93
CA LEU A 364 -18.52 -3.82 -1.32
C LEU A 364 -17.35 -4.81 -1.27
N ILE A 365 -17.61 -6.08 -0.92
CA ILE A 365 -16.58 -7.11 -0.91
C ILE A 365 -16.03 -7.34 -2.33
N ILE A 366 -16.89 -7.46 -3.33
CA ILE A 366 -16.47 -7.69 -4.72
C ILE A 366 -15.73 -6.47 -5.28
N CYS A 367 -16.26 -5.26 -5.11
CA CYS A 367 -15.60 -4.04 -5.54
C CYS A 367 -14.23 -3.87 -4.84
N GLY A 368 -14.19 -4.12 -3.53
CA GLY A 368 -12.94 -4.09 -2.77
C GLY A 368 -11.90 -5.06 -3.29
N ALA A 369 -12.30 -6.29 -3.65
CA ALA A 369 -11.38 -7.28 -4.21
C ALA A 369 -10.81 -6.84 -5.56
N LEU A 370 -11.63 -6.31 -6.45
CA LEU A 370 -11.23 -5.93 -7.80
C LEU A 370 -10.41 -4.65 -7.86
N VAL A 371 -10.72 -3.67 -7.00
CA VAL A 371 -10.00 -2.38 -6.95
C VAL A 371 -8.66 -2.53 -6.22
N ASN A 372 -8.65 -3.19 -5.06
CA ASN A 372 -7.43 -3.31 -4.25
C ASN A 372 -6.48 -4.43 -4.71
N GLY A 373 -6.95 -5.41 -5.50
CA GLY A 373 -6.11 -6.49 -6.04
C GLY A 373 -4.96 -5.97 -6.90
N PRO A 374 -5.22 -5.20 -7.97
CA PRO A 374 -4.18 -4.58 -8.78
C PRO A 374 -3.25 -3.67 -7.98
N TYR A 375 -3.80 -2.84 -7.09
CA TYR A 375 -3.02 -2.01 -6.19
C TYR A 375 -2.03 -2.83 -5.36
N ALA A 376 -2.49 -3.89 -4.70
CA ALA A 376 -1.66 -4.77 -3.90
C ALA A 376 -0.58 -5.46 -4.73
N LEU A 377 -0.92 -5.97 -5.91
CA LEU A 377 0.01 -6.68 -6.79
C LEU A 377 1.12 -5.75 -7.32
N ILE A 378 0.78 -4.53 -7.74
CA ILE A 378 1.75 -3.57 -8.29
C ILE A 378 2.69 -3.05 -7.21
N THR A 379 2.18 -2.65 -6.05
CA THR A 379 3.01 -2.10 -4.96
C THR A 379 3.96 -3.12 -4.35
N THR A 380 3.68 -4.41 -4.46
CA THR A 380 4.48 -5.48 -3.84
C THR A 380 5.25 -6.31 -4.86
N ALA A 381 4.60 -7.29 -5.48
CA ALA A 381 5.27 -8.28 -6.33
C ALA A 381 5.88 -7.65 -7.60
N VAL A 382 5.13 -6.77 -8.28
CA VAL A 382 5.63 -6.10 -9.50
C VAL A 382 6.81 -5.18 -9.18
N SER A 383 6.70 -4.34 -8.15
CA SER A 383 7.79 -3.45 -7.72
C SER A 383 9.03 -4.23 -7.34
N ALA A 384 8.88 -5.37 -6.64
CA ALA A 384 9.98 -6.24 -6.28
C ALA A 384 10.61 -6.95 -7.50
N ASP A 385 9.82 -7.40 -8.46
CA ASP A 385 10.30 -8.03 -9.68
C ASP A 385 11.06 -7.05 -10.58
N LEU A 386 10.52 -5.85 -10.77
CA LEU A 386 11.16 -4.78 -11.53
C LEU A 386 12.45 -4.27 -10.85
N GLY A 387 12.42 -4.06 -9.53
CA GLY A 387 13.58 -3.59 -8.75
C GLY A 387 14.71 -4.61 -8.64
N THR A 388 14.44 -5.89 -8.98
CA THR A 388 15.44 -6.96 -9.02
C THR A 388 15.69 -7.50 -10.43
N HIS A 389 15.32 -6.75 -11.47
CA HIS A 389 15.49 -7.15 -12.86
C HIS A 389 16.97 -7.37 -13.21
N LYS A 390 17.23 -8.28 -14.18
CA LYS A 390 18.61 -8.65 -14.59
C LYS A 390 19.44 -7.46 -15.09
N SER A 391 18.82 -6.46 -15.70
CA SER A 391 19.48 -5.23 -16.18
C SER A 391 20.02 -4.34 -15.05
N LEU A 392 19.54 -4.54 -13.82
CA LEU A 392 19.94 -3.79 -12.63
C LEU A 392 20.97 -4.55 -11.78
N ARG A 393 21.58 -5.63 -12.31
CA ARG A 393 22.58 -6.42 -11.61
C ARG A 393 23.78 -5.56 -11.22
N GLY A 394 24.15 -5.60 -9.93
CA GLY A 394 25.24 -4.81 -9.38
C GLY A 394 24.80 -3.54 -8.65
N ASN A 395 23.49 -3.18 -8.68
CA ASN A 395 22.98 -2.05 -7.93
C ASN A 395 22.00 -2.51 -6.84
N ALA A 396 22.50 -2.67 -5.61
CA ALA A 396 21.68 -3.07 -4.45
C ALA A 396 20.58 -2.04 -4.10
N LYS A 397 20.79 -0.79 -4.48
CA LYS A 397 19.89 0.34 -4.21
C LYS A 397 18.72 0.41 -5.21
N ALA A 398 18.80 -0.31 -6.34
CA ALA A 398 17.81 -0.27 -7.41
C ALA A 398 16.40 -0.68 -6.96
N LEU A 399 16.28 -1.64 -6.04
CA LEU A 399 14.97 -2.09 -5.51
C LEU A 399 14.26 -0.94 -4.79
N SER A 400 14.95 -0.23 -3.92
CA SER A 400 14.37 0.90 -3.16
C SER A 400 13.94 2.02 -4.11
N THR A 401 14.79 2.36 -5.08
CA THR A 401 14.52 3.42 -6.06
C THR A 401 13.33 3.09 -6.96
N VAL A 402 13.26 1.89 -7.53
CA VAL A 402 12.13 1.47 -8.38
C VAL A 402 10.84 1.44 -7.58
N THR A 403 10.87 0.88 -6.37
CA THR A 403 9.71 0.86 -5.47
C THR A 403 9.24 2.28 -5.11
N ALA A 404 10.18 3.20 -4.84
CA ALA A 404 9.86 4.59 -4.52
C ALA A 404 9.26 5.34 -5.73
N ILE A 405 9.73 5.08 -6.95
CA ILE A 405 9.16 5.68 -8.17
C ILE A 405 7.73 5.18 -8.39
N ILE A 406 7.51 3.88 -8.32
CA ILE A 406 6.19 3.28 -8.53
C ILE A 406 5.21 3.75 -7.45
N ASP A 407 5.59 3.65 -6.19
CA ASP A 407 4.72 4.02 -5.06
C ASP A 407 4.53 5.53 -4.95
N GLY A 408 5.58 6.32 -5.19
CA GLY A 408 5.51 7.79 -5.21
C GLY A 408 4.58 8.31 -6.30
N THR A 409 4.68 7.76 -7.53
CA THR A 409 3.75 8.09 -8.62
C THR A 409 2.31 7.70 -8.26
N GLY A 410 2.12 6.50 -7.69
CA GLY A 410 0.82 6.07 -7.17
C GLY A 410 0.28 6.99 -6.08
N SER A 411 1.14 7.56 -5.24
CA SER A 411 0.74 8.47 -4.15
C SER A 411 0.23 9.83 -4.65
N ILE A 412 0.65 10.25 -5.84
CA ILE A 412 0.01 11.40 -6.52
C ILE A 412 -1.46 11.07 -6.83
N GLY A 413 -1.75 9.88 -7.35
CA GLY A 413 -3.12 9.44 -7.58
C GLY A 413 -3.93 9.32 -6.28
N ALA A 414 -3.29 8.83 -5.21
CA ALA A 414 -3.91 8.76 -3.88
C ALA A 414 -4.32 10.15 -3.35
N ALA A 415 -3.58 11.20 -3.66
CA ALA A 415 -3.95 12.57 -3.32
C ALA A 415 -5.05 13.13 -4.26
N LEU A 416 -4.92 12.89 -5.57
CA LEU A 416 -5.88 13.41 -6.54
C LEU A 416 -7.30 12.82 -6.35
N GLY A 417 -7.43 11.57 -5.92
CA GLY A 417 -8.73 10.91 -5.74
C GLY A 417 -9.63 11.61 -4.73
N PRO A 418 -9.23 11.71 -3.45
CA PRO A 418 -9.98 12.42 -2.42
C PRO A 418 -10.22 13.90 -2.74
N LEU A 419 -9.24 14.60 -3.34
CA LEU A 419 -9.40 15.98 -3.80
C LEU A 419 -10.56 16.11 -4.81
N LEU A 420 -10.50 15.32 -5.87
CA LEU A 420 -11.53 15.33 -6.90
C LEU A 420 -12.90 14.92 -6.34
N ALA A 421 -12.93 13.93 -5.42
CA ALA A 421 -14.17 13.57 -4.74
C ALA A 421 -14.75 14.73 -3.92
N GLY A 422 -13.91 15.48 -3.19
CA GLY A 422 -14.33 16.67 -2.44
C GLY A 422 -14.88 17.79 -3.33
N LEU A 423 -14.30 17.99 -4.52
CA LEU A 423 -14.73 18.98 -5.50
C LEU A 423 -15.99 18.57 -6.27
N ILE A 424 -16.12 17.27 -6.58
CA ILE A 424 -17.18 16.75 -7.46
C ILE A 424 -18.42 16.33 -6.64
N SER A 425 -18.27 15.83 -5.41
CA SER A 425 -19.38 15.31 -4.60
C SER A 425 -20.57 16.29 -4.42
N PRO A 426 -20.36 17.64 -4.32
CA PRO A 426 -21.48 18.57 -4.26
C PRO A 426 -22.34 18.60 -5.55
N THR A 427 -21.78 18.17 -6.70
CA THR A 427 -22.54 18.08 -7.97
C THR A 427 -23.33 16.77 -8.11
N GLY A 428 -23.14 15.85 -7.16
CA GLY A 428 -23.77 14.54 -7.09
C GLY A 428 -22.79 13.37 -7.08
N TRP A 429 -23.09 12.36 -6.28
CA TRP A 429 -22.24 11.17 -6.11
C TRP A 429 -22.07 10.36 -7.40
N ASN A 430 -23.05 10.39 -8.32
CA ASN A 430 -22.92 9.74 -9.64
C ASN A 430 -21.67 10.24 -10.40
N ASN A 431 -21.39 11.54 -10.32
CA ASN A 431 -20.23 12.14 -10.99
C ASN A 431 -18.90 11.64 -10.40
N VAL A 432 -18.88 11.39 -9.09
CA VAL A 432 -17.72 10.77 -8.43
C VAL A 432 -17.51 9.35 -8.96
N PHE A 433 -18.57 8.54 -9.08
CA PHE A 433 -18.44 7.19 -9.66
C PHE A 433 -18.01 7.20 -11.13
N TYR A 434 -18.47 8.16 -11.93
CA TYR A 434 -17.99 8.31 -13.33
C TYR A 434 -16.49 8.64 -13.38
N MET A 435 -15.99 9.46 -12.46
CA MET A 435 -14.57 9.74 -12.30
C MET A 435 -13.78 8.44 -11.96
N LEU A 436 -14.27 7.62 -11.01
CA LEU A 436 -13.64 6.37 -10.63
C LEU A 436 -13.57 5.37 -11.78
N ILE A 437 -14.69 5.18 -12.49
CA ILE A 437 -14.78 4.29 -13.65
C ILE A 437 -13.83 4.74 -14.77
N SER A 438 -13.77 6.05 -15.03
CA SER A 438 -12.85 6.61 -16.02
C SER A 438 -11.39 6.37 -15.64
N SER A 439 -11.09 6.43 -14.35
CA SER A 439 -9.75 6.15 -13.82
C SER A 439 -9.35 4.69 -14.00
N ASP A 440 -10.25 3.73 -13.75
CA ASP A 440 -9.98 2.30 -13.99
C ASP A 440 -9.71 2.01 -15.46
N VAL A 441 -10.47 2.65 -16.37
CA VAL A 441 -10.25 2.52 -17.82
C VAL A 441 -8.88 3.08 -18.22
N LEU A 442 -8.49 4.25 -17.71
CA LEU A 442 -7.18 4.83 -17.96
C LEU A 442 -6.05 3.94 -17.42
N ALA A 443 -6.20 3.37 -16.24
CA ALA A 443 -5.24 2.41 -15.68
C ALA A 443 -5.00 1.21 -16.62
N CYS A 444 -6.07 0.66 -17.19
CA CYS A 444 -5.98 -0.42 -18.18
C CYS A 444 -5.27 0.01 -19.47
N LEU A 445 -5.54 1.22 -19.96
CA LEU A 445 -4.89 1.73 -21.18
C LEU A 445 -3.38 1.82 -21.04
N PHE A 446 -2.87 2.24 -19.87
CA PHE A 446 -1.42 2.28 -19.62
C PHE A 446 -0.77 0.90 -19.56
N LEU A 447 -1.50 -0.15 -19.18
CA LEU A 447 -1.00 -1.53 -19.17
C LEU A 447 -1.13 -2.24 -20.52
N SER A 448 -1.91 -1.72 -21.47
CA SER A 448 -2.26 -2.40 -22.72
C SER A 448 -1.06 -2.94 -23.49
N ARG A 449 0.04 -2.17 -23.55
CA ARG A 449 1.29 -2.58 -24.19
C ARG A 449 1.96 -3.79 -23.50
N LEU A 450 1.95 -3.82 -22.16
CA LEU A 450 2.54 -4.93 -21.41
C LEU A 450 1.67 -6.18 -21.51
N VAL A 451 0.35 -6.02 -21.44
CA VAL A 451 -0.63 -7.10 -21.65
C VAL A 451 -0.43 -7.75 -23.03
N TYR A 452 -0.29 -6.93 -24.09
CA TYR A 452 -0.02 -7.44 -25.43
C TYR A 452 1.26 -8.29 -25.47
N LYS A 453 2.33 -7.86 -24.81
CA LYS A 453 3.60 -8.61 -24.75
C LYS A 453 3.47 -9.90 -23.95
N GLU A 454 2.76 -9.88 -22.81
CA GLU A 454 2.52 -11.09 -22.03
C GLU A 454 1.73 -12.12 -22.82
N ILE A 455 0.70 -11.71 -23.58
CA ILE A 455 -0.07 -12.61 -24.46
C ILE A 455 0.79 -13.19 -25.57
N GLN A 456 1.65 -12.39 -26.23
CA GLN A 456 2.55 -12.89 -27.28
C GLN A 456 3.53 -13.95 -26.76
N VAL A 457 4.04 -13.79 -25.53
CA VAL A 457 4.92 -14.79 -24.92
C VAL A 457 4.17 -16.09 -24.65
N LEU A 458 2.94 -16.02 -24.15
CA LEU A 458 2.10 -17.19 -23.90
C LEU A 458 1.74 -17.93 -25.20
N GLU A 459 1.45 -17.21 -26.28
CA GLU A 459 1.20 -17.80 -27.60
C GLU A 459 2.45 -18.53 -28.15
N LEU A 460 3.64 -17.94 -27.99
CA LEU A 460 4.90 -18.56 -28.39
C LEU A 460 5.22 -19.83 -27.59
N GLU A 461 5.00 -19.80 -26.27
CA GLU A 461 5.16 -20.97 -25.40
C GLU A 461 4.15 -22.08 -25.75
N GLY A 462 2.90 -21.72 -26.05
CA GLY A 462 1.87 -22.65 -26.51
C GLY A 462 2.24 -23.31 -27.84
N LEU A 463 2.77 -22.56 -28.82
CA LEU A 463 3.24 -23.07 -30.10
C LEU A 463 4.47 -23.97 -29.95
N LEU A 464 5.42 -23.62 -29.09
CA LEU A 464 6.60 -24.43 -28.78
C LEU A 464 6.22 -25.71 -28.04
N GLY A 465 5.27 -25.66 -27.09
CA GLY A 465 4.74 -26.83 -26.37
C GLY A 465 4.04 -27.84 -27.29
N HIS A 466 3.30 -27.38 -28.29
CA HIS A 466 2.71 -28.21 -29.31
C HIS A 466 3.76 -28.85 -30.26
N SER A 467 4.87 -28.15 -30.52
CA SER A 467 5.95 -28.65 -31.36
C SER A 467 6.80 -29.75 -30.68
N ILE A 468 6.88 -29.69 -29.33
CA ILE A 468 7.65 -30.72 -28.55
C ILE A 468 6.84 -31.97 -28.28
N LEU A 469 5.51 -31.91 -28.24
CA LEU A 469 4.65 -33.08 -28.09
C LEU A 469 4.56 -33.98 -29.32
N GLY A 470 5.06 -33.51 -30.48
CA GLY A 470 5.10 -34.27 -31.75
C GLY A 470 6.44 -34.92 -32.07
N ALA A 471 7.49 -34.79 -31.27
CA ALA A 471 8.80 -35.39 -31.51
C ALA A 471 9.05 -36.54 -30.54
N PRO A 472 9.54 -37.72 -31.04
CA PRO A 472 9.90 -38.83 -30.17
C PRO A 472 11.11 -38.44 -29.30
N PRO A 473 11.26 -39.04 -28.10
CA PRO A 473 12.32 -38.68 -27.18
C PRO A 473 13.67 -39.11 -27.73
N ASN A 474 14.46 -38.16 -28.17
CA ASN A 474 15.88 -38.38 -28.50
C ASN A 474 16.74 -38.03 -27.27
N PRO A 475 17.72 -38.86 -26.94
CA PRO A 475 18.46 -38.74 -25.69
C PRO A 475 19.54 -37.68 -25.75
N THR A 476 19.64 -36.97 -24.67
CA THR A 476 20.86 -36.29 -24.16
C THR A 476 21.70 -35.45 -25.14
N PHE A 477 21.51 -34.16 -25.17
CA PHE A 477 22.58 -33.24 -25.50
C PHE A 477 22.90 -32.33 -24.29
N CYS A 478 23.86 -32.79 -23.48
CA CYS A 478 24.62 -31.88 -22.60
C CYS A 478 25.55 -31.06 -23.49
N VAL A 479 25.24 -29.78 -23.71
CA VAL A 479 26.18 -28.85 -24.31
C VAL A 479 27.14 -28.36 -23.23
N ASN A 480 28.26 -29.06 -23.12
CA ASN A 480 29.45 -28.57 -22.44
C ASN A 480 30.08 -27.46 -23.31
N HIS A 481 29.84 -26.20 -22.94
CA HIS A 481 30.69 -25.10 -23.40
C HIS A 481 31.94 -25.00 -22.52
N SER A 482 32.89 -25.91 -22.76
CA SER A 482 34.29 -25.71 -22.45
C SER A 482 34.98 -25.26 -23.74
N LEU A 483 35.21 -23.99 -23.87
CA LEU A 483 36.14 -23.45 -24.88
C LEU A 483 37.58 -23.84 -24.46
N PRO A 484 38.38 -24.41 -25.35
CA PRO A 484 39.80 -24.66 -25.06
C PRO A 484 40.58 -23.35 -25.14
N LEU A 485 41.31 -23.04 -24.08
CA LEU A 485 42.38 -22.08 -24.07
C LEU A 485 43.49 -22.57 -25.06
N GLY A 486 43.59 -21.90 -26.20
CA GLY A 486 44.67 -22.08 -27.15
C GLY A 486 45.99 -21.60 -26.54
N ALA A 487 46.94 -22.50 -26.53
CA ALA A 487 48.32 -22.23 -26.26
C ALA A 487 48.86 -21.24 -27.34
N ALA A 488 49.32 -20.09 -26.85
CA ALA A 488 50.19 -19.21 -27.66
C ALA A 488 51.61 -19.38 -27.12
N GLY A 489 52.48 -19.84 -28.01
CA GLY A 489 53.88 -20.10 -27.73
C GLY A 489 54.69 -18.84 -27.41
N GLU A 490 55.68 -19.03 -26.59
CA GLU A 490 56.77 -18.12 -26.39
C GLU A 490 57.65 -18.04 -27.68
N PRO A 491 58.16 -16.88 -28.02
CA PRO A 491 59.39 -16.82 -28.80
C PRO A 491 60.61 -16.60 -27.88
N GLU A 492 61.51 -17.55 -27.92
CA GLU A 492 62.91 -17.34 -27.52
C GLU A 492 63.49 -16.17 -28.36
N THR A 493 64.15 -15.23 -27.69
CA THR A 493 65.24 -14.47 -28.27
C THR A 493 66.32 -14.31 -27.19
N ASN A 494 67.46 -14.93 -27.48
CA ASN A 494 68.78 -14.58 -27.00
C ASN A 494 69.13 -13.09 -27.32
N LEU A 495 69.50 -12.37 -26.28
CA LEU A 495 70.80 -11.65 -26.12
C LEU A 495 70.69 -10.77 -24.89
#